data_7a08bd58065606ab3aa7d173d2c6c518
#
_entry.id   7a08bd58065606ab3aa7d173d2c6c518
#
_cell.length_a   1.000
_cell.length_b   1.000
_cell.length_c   1.000
_cell.angle_alpha   90.00
_cell.angle_beta   90.00
_cell.angle_gamma   90.00
#
_symmetry.space_group_name_H-M   'P 1'
#
loop_
_entity.id
_entity.type
_entity.pdbx_description
1 polymer ?
#
loop_
_entity_poly.entity_id
_entity_poly.type
_entity_poly.pdbx_seq_one_letter_code
_entity_poly.pdbx_strand_id
1 'polypeptide(L)'
;MNKRATVALVLGLLCVDTVNAQQSTMEQLQAADNIRTSNRPQFSDLLSQLQPARPEMSNAEQDYLDFLLAFRDTLEGRHEEAITTLQRLVVSHGALELRFRAGITLAQTQVLRRQYIEAFTILAQSLTWLEQVNTTSYRVEGLLAAANIYSEAGLYDQSLSYLDLLEQMTLTPRSQCIAQILRQQNQRLSGMQLNAQVAQNVLSLCQSANQPLFAGFASLQVLYSTLQAKDPHKALSQADSFRALIEQAAYPRLNVEFYQLKATAEIETGQLDAAKQTLGLLQENTKNAPQSNPAVAGLKLAADLYAGQGDYKTAFEIQQQYSQAEQTLRDDKSFKLLAYQLAKVEMLKKDQQLSLMQEQIRTSELQQQLGQEQAWRNRILLIATASLLLVLAAWFWRLLRRHRFYKLAAENDSLTAISNRFHFEQLFSKALKRCKQQNEAIGLIVFDLDHFKQINDTFGHEAGDKSLQAVVNICNHFIRSGDIFGRIGGEEFALVLPECQPDKVLMMAEICRDAIEQLDCSDIAADLKITASFGVSHHLNAGYQMADMLRQADQALYLAKYQGRNRVESYERMNPNQSHVSHPNQPLN
;
A
#
# COMPACT_ATOMS: atom_id res chain seq x y z
N MET A 1 -39.89 -59.72 -58.34
CA MET A 1 -40.16 -58.31 -57.94
C MET A 1 -39.94 -58.25 -56.46
N ASN A 2 -39.08 -57.60 -55.78
CA ASN A 2 -38.06 -56.65 -56.01
C ASN A 2 -36.93 -56.89 -54.99
N LYS A 3 -35.74 -57.33 -55.44
CA LYS A 3 -34.53 -57.41 -54.61
C LYS A 3 -33.76 -56.06 -54.57
N ARG A 4 -34.44 -54.91 -54.68
CA ARG A 4 -33.80 -53.56 -54.73
C ARG A 4 -34.17 -52.64 -53.60
N ALA A 5 -34.99 -53.06 -52.61
CA ALA A 5 -35.42 -52.22 -51.49
C ALA A 5 -34.65 -52.52 -50.21
N THR A 6 -33.79 -53.54 -50.14
CA THR A 6 -33.10 -53.90 -48.87
C THR A 6 -31.63 -53.46 -48.82
N VAL A 7 -31.08 -52.91 -49.90
CA VAL A 7 -29.67 -52.41 -49.92
C VAL A 7 -29.57 -50.90 -49.61
N ALA A 8 -30.69 -50.17 -49.74
CA ALA A 8 -30.68 -48.70 -49.38
C ALA A 8 -30.86 -48.43 -47.91
N LEU A 9 -31.24 -49.41 -47.07
CA LEU A 9 -31.45 -49.20 -45.61
C LEU A 9 -30.21 -49.60 -44.78
N VAL A 10 -29.20 -50.25 -45.38
CA VAL A 10 -27.95 -50.63 -44.68
C VAL A 10 -26.81 -49.64 -44.95
N LEU A 11 -26.93 -48.78 -45.97
CA LEU A 11 -25.97 -47.71 -46.26
C LEU A 11 -26.33 -46.35 -45.60
N GLY A 12 -27.52 -46.24 -44.98
CA GLY A 12 -27.93 -45.07 -44.21
C GLY A 12 -27.63 -45.14 -42.71
N LEU A 13 -27.08 -46.26 -42.22
CA LEU A 13 -26.77 -46.47 -40.78
C LEU A 13 -25.26 -46.53 -40.48
N LEU A 14 -24.40 -46.21 -41.45
CA LEU A 14 -22.94 -46.18 -41.30
C LEU A 14 -22.33 -44.78 -41.48
N CYS A 15 -23.13 -43.73 -41.53
CA CYS A 15 -22.69 -42.32 -41.48
C CYS A 15 -23.35 -41.55 -40.33
N VAL A 16 -23.47 -42.16 -39.17
CA VAL A 16 -23.42 -41.45 -37.90
C VAL A 16 -21.96 -41.51 -37.49
N ASP A 17 -21.10 -40.96 -38.34
CA ASP A 17 -19.83 -40.46 -37.85
C ASP A 17 -20.14 -39.46 -36.76
N THR A 18 -19.84 -39.85 -35.56
CA THR A 18 -19.60 -39.00 -34.44
C THR A 18 -18.75 -37.83 -34.90
N VAL A 19 -19.38 -36.75 -35.30
CA VAL A 19 -18.76 -35.42 -35.22
C VAL A 19 -18.67 -35.14 -33.74
N ASN A 20 -17.77 -35.84 -33.06
CA ASN A 20 -17.04 -35.27 -31.93
C ASN A 20 -16.26 -34.11 -32.55
N ALA A 21 -16.85 -32.92 -32.56
CA ALA A 21 -16.12 -31.69 -32.80
C ALA A 21 -15.01 -31.68 -31.76
N GLN A 22 -13.81 -32.13 -32.20
CA GLN A 22 -12.60 -32.01 -31.38
C GLN A 22 -12.47 -30.50 -31.11
N GLN A 23 -12.70 -30.09 -29.88
CA GLN A 23 -12.55 -28.69 -29.47
C GLN A 23 -11.18 -28.23 -29.95
N SER A 24 -11.11 -27.05 -30.57
CA SER A 24 -9.84 -26.48 -30.99
C SER A 24 -8.91 -26.33 -29.77
N THR A 25 -7.61 -26.43 -30.00
CA THR A 25 -6.61 -26.25 -28.91
C THR A 25 -6.84 -24.97 -28.14
N MET A 26 -7.19 -23.89 -28.84
CA MET A 26 -7.52 -22.61 -28.23
C MET A 26 -8.76 -22.68 -27.32
N GLU A 27 -9.82 -23.42 -27.73
CA GLU A 27 -11.01 -23.59 -26.88
C GLU A 27 -10.71 -24.42 -25.63
N GLN A 28 -9.81 -25.43 -25.74
CA GLN A 28 -9.37 -26.20 -24.57
C GLN A 28 -8.55 -25.35 -23.60
N LEU A 29 -7.67 -24.47 -24.11
CA LEU A 29 -6.91 -23.50 -23.30
C LEU A 29 -7.86 -22.51 -22.60
N GLN A 30 -8.87 -22.00 -23.31
CA GLN A 30 -9.89 -21.11 -22.73
C GLN A 30 -10.75 -21.84 -21.67
N ALA A 31 -11.08 -23.10 -21.89
CA ALA A 31 -11.79 -23.91 -20.90
C ALA A 31 -10.96 -24.10 -19.63
N ALA A 32 -9.66 -24.37 -19.76
CA ALA A 32 -8.75 -24.44 -18.62
C ALA A 32 -8.68 -23.08 -17.88
N ASP A 33 -8.56 -21.98 -18.62
CA ASP A 33 -8.52 -20.63 -18.06
C ASP A 33 -9.78 -20.29 -17.22
N ASN A 34 -10.95 -20.66 -17.71
CA ASN A 34 -12.22 -20.40 -17.04
C ASN A 34 -12.34 -21.09 -15.66
N ILE A 35 -11.66 -22.21 -15.47
CA ILE A 35 -11.71 -22.97 -14.20
C ILE A 35 -10.48 -22.77 -13.32
N ARG A 36 -9.44 -22.04 -13.76
CA ARG A 36 -8.13 -21.91 -13.08
C ARG A 36 -8.20 -21.53 -11.62
N THR A 37 -9.23 -20.79 -11.22
CA THR A 37 -9.42 -20.32 -9.84
C THR A 37 -10.59 -21.00 -9.12
N SER A 38 -11.50 -21.65 -9.84
CA SER A 38 -12.68 -22.30 -9.27
C SER A 38 -12.49 -23.80 -9.02
N ASN A 39 -11.70 -24.47 -9.85
CA ASN A 39 -11.42 -25.90 -9.73
C ASN A 39 -9.95 -26.20 -10.03
N ARG A 40 -9.07 -25.99 -9.06
CA ARG A 40 -7.63 -26.16 -9.19
C ARG A 40 -7.19 -27.56 -9.61
N PRO A 41 -7.74 -28.67 -9.07
CA PRO A 41 -7.36 -30.02 -9.52
C PRO A 41 -7.64 -30.22 -11.01
N GLN A 42 -8.86 -29.93 -11.46
CA GLN A 42 -9.24 -30.08 -12.86
C GLN A 42 -8.44 -29.16 -13.79
N PHE A 43 -8.12 -27.94 -13.34
CA PHE A 43 -7.25 -27.02 -14.07
C PHE A 43 -5.84 -27.63 -14.30
N SER A 44 -5.23 -28.16 -13.23
CA SER A 44 -3.91 -28.78 -13.32
C SER A 44 -3.90 -30.02 -14.23
N ASP A 45 -4.96 -30.85 -14.17
CA ASP A 45 -5.12 -32.03 -15.01
C ASP A 45 -5.25 -31.64 -16.50
N LEU A 46 -6.08 -30.62 -16.81
CA LEU A 46 -6.21 -30.16 -18.21
C LEU A 46 -4.89 -29.61 -18.76
N LEU A 47 -4.13 -28.86 -17.97
CA LEU A 47 -2.82 -28.36 -18.41
C LEU A 47 -1.83 -29.53 -18.65
N SER A 48 -1.86 -30.56 -17.81
CA SER A 48 -1.01 -31.73 -17.98
C SER A 48 -1.34 -32.51 -19.25
N GLN A 49 -2.60 -32.50 -19.67
CA GLN A 49 -3.03 -33.10 -20.94
C GLN A 49 -2.65 -32.28 -22.18
N LEU A 50 -2.65 -30.93 -22.05
CA LEU A 50 -2.32 -30.02 -23.15
C LEU A 50 -0.82 -29.84 -23.36
N GLN A 51 -0.02 -29.96 -22.31
CA GLN A 51 1.43 -29.71 -22.35
C GLN A 51 2.19 -30.57 -23.38
N PRO A 52 1.90 -31.87 -23.60
CA PRO A 52 2.55 -32.69 -24.64
C PRO A 52 2.29 -32.20 -26.07
N ALA A 53 1.13 -31.58 -26.32
CA ALA A 53 0.78 -31.06 -27.64
C ALA A 53 1.43 -29.70 -27.97
N ARG A 54 2.16 -29.08 -27.02
CA ARG A 54 2.79 -27.76 -27.19
C ARG A 54 3.62 -27.59 -28.47
N PRO A 55 4.42 -28.56 -28.94
CA PRO A 55 5.20 -28.39 -30.18
C PRO A 55 4.34 -28.22 -31.45
N GLU A 56 3.09 -28.68 -31.42
CA GLU A 56 2.15 -28.63 -32.56
C GLU A 56 1.28 -27.34 -32.50
N MET A 57 1.36 -26.59 -31.43
CA MET A 57 0.59 -25.36 -31.19
C MET A 57 1.18 -24.17 -31.96
N SER A 58 0.32 -23.27 -32.39
CA SER A 58 0.74 -21.93 -32.87
C SER A 58 1.46 -21.15 -31.77
N ASN A 59 2.27 -20.14 -32.14
CA ASN A 59 2.96 -19.29 -31.18
C ASN A 59 1.99 -18.63 -30.17
N ALA A 60 0.80 -18.24 -30.59
CA ALA A 60 -0.22 -17.66 -29.74
C ALA A 60 -0.77 -18.64 -28.70
N GLU A 61 -0.99 -19.91 -29.13
CA GLU A 61 -1.44 -20.98 -28.22
C GLU A 61 -0.33 -21.41 -27.27
N GLN A 62 0.93 -21.44 -27.73
CA GLN A 62 2.09 -21.71 -26.86
C GLN A 62 2.25 -20.64 -25.78
N ASP A 63 2.17 -19.36 -26.14
CA ASP A 63 2.25 -18.26 -25.18
C ASP A 63 1.08 -18.31 -24.20
N TYR A 64 -0.13 -18.69 -24.65
CA TYR A 64 -1.29 -18.81 -23.76
C TYR A 64 -1.14 -20.01 -22.81
N LEU A 65 -0.66 -21.16 -23.30
CA LEU A 65 -0.34 -22.30 -22.45
C LEU A 65 0.73 -21.95 -21.41
N ASP A 66 1.82 -21.29 -21.85
CA ASP A 66 2.90 -20.86 -20.96
C ASP A 66 2.39 -19.91 -19.86
N PHE A 67 1.46 -19.00 -20.20
CA PHE A 67 0.79 -18.16 -19.21
C PHE A 67 0.00 -18.99 -18.17
N LEU A 68 -0.78 -19.96 -18.62
CA LEU A 68 -1.58 -20.80 -17.72
C LEU A 68 -0.69 -21.69 -16.84
N LEU A 69 0.41 -22.22 -17.39
CA LEU A 69 1.41 -22.98 -16.63
C LEU A 69 2.08 -22.10 -15.56
N ALA A 70 2.50 -20.87 -15.91
CA ALA A 70 3.08 -19.94 -14.96
C ALA A 70 2.07 -19.51 -13.87
N PHE A 71 0.80 -19.36 -14.22
CA PHE A 71 -0.25 -19.12 -13.24
C PHE A 71 -0.39 -20.28 -12.25
N ARG A 72 -0.40 -21.54 -12.74
CA ARG A 72 -0.38 -22.75 -11.90
C ARG A 72 0.85 -22.75 -10.98
N ASP A 73 2.03 -22.49 -11.53
CA ASP A 73 3.29 -22.50 -10.79
C ASP A 73 3.30 -21.44 -9.67
N THR A 74 2.69 -20.28 -9.92
CA THR A 74 2.45 -19.25 -8.87
C THR A 74 1.59 -19.81 -7.73
N LEU A 75 0.50 -20.53 -8.04
CA LEU A 75 -0.39 -21.10 -7.03
C LEU A 75 0.25 -22.25 -6.23
N GLU A 76 1.18 -22.97 -6.83
CA GLU A 76 1.88 -24.11 -6.24
C GLU A 76 3.20 -23.71 -5.53
N GLY A 77 3.53 -22.41 -5.53
CA GLY A 77 4.71 -21.87 -4.84
C GLY A 77 6.01 -21.98 -5.64
N ARG A 78 5.97 -22.41 -6.91
CA ARG A 78 7.13 -22.42 -7.83
C ARG A 78 7.33 -21.04 -8.46
N HIS A 79 7.61 -20.07 -7.59
CA HIS A 79 7.59 -18.66 -7.99
C HIS A 79 8.70 -18.29 -8.98
N GLU A 80 9.89 -18.90 -8.92
CA GLU A 80 11.00 -18.57 -9.82
C GLU A 80 10.71 -18.94 -11.26
N GLU A 81 10.16 -20.13 -11.48
CA GLU A 81 9.77 -20.62 -12.80
C GLU A 81 8.64 -19.75 -13.37
N ALA A 82 7.65 -19.44 -12.53
CA ALA A 82 6.55 -18.55 -12.90
C ALA A 82 7.06 -17.18 -13.32
N ILE A 83 7.93 -16.55 -12.52
CA ILE A 83 8.50 -15.21 -12.79
C ILE A 83 9.23 -15.21 -14.13
N THR A 84 10.11 -16.19 -14.36
CA THR A 84 10.89 -16.28 -15.62
C THR A 84 9.97 -16.34 -16.83
N THR A 85 8.93 -17.17 -16.78
CA THR A 85 7.97 -17.31 -17.87
C THR A 85 7.13 -16.05 -18.07
N LEU A 86 6.60 -15.48 -16.99
CA LEU A 86 5.77 -14.27 -17.05
C LEU A 86 6.56 -13.05 -17.54
N GLN A 87 7.83 -12.89 -17.12
CA GLN A 87 8.70 -11.81 -17.62
C GLN A 87 8.89 -11.92 -19.14
N ARG A 88 9.13 -13.13 -19.65
CA ARG A 88 9.23 -13.38 -21.11
C ARG A 88 7.94 -12.97 -21.82
N LEU A 89 6.79 -13.34 -21.28
CA LEU A 89 5.49 -13.01 -21.88
C LEU A 89 5.19 -11.51 -21.89
N VAL A 90 5.54 -10.79 -20.83
CA VAL A 90 5.34 -9.34 -20.72
C VAL A 90 6.08 -8.56 -21.82
N VAL A 91 7.30 -8.99 -22.16
CA VAL A 91 8.13 -8.33 -23.18
C VAL A 91 7.96 -8.91 -24.59
N SER A 92 7.19 -9.99 -24.74
CA SER A 92 6.95 -10.65 -26.04
C SER A 92 6.21 -9.73 -27.01
N HIS A 93 6.24 -10.08 -28.31
CA HIS A 93 5.42 -9.44 -29.34
C HIS A 93 4.00 -10.05 -29.45
N GLY A 94 3.59 -10.85 -28.46
CA GLY A 94 2.28 -11.49 -28.40
C GLY A 94 1.12 -10.53 -28.20
N ALA A 95 -0.09 -11.07 -28.14
CA ALA A 95 -1.32 -10.30 -27.96
C ALA A 95 -1.24 -9.42 -26.69
N LEU A 96 -1.64 -8.14 -26.82
CA LEU A 96 -1.60 -7.17 -25.72
C LEU A 96 -2.36 -7.67 -24.49
N GLU A 97 -3.51 -8.31 -24.68
CA GLU A 97 -4.31 -8.87 -23.59
C GLU A 97 -3.57 -9.94 -22.79
N LEU A 98 -2.81 -10.80 -23.45
CA LEU A 98 -2.01 -11.81 -22.77
C LEU A 98 -0.83 -11.18 -22.02
N ARG A 99 -0.17 -10.20 -22.64
CA ARG A 99 0.92 -9.43 -21.99
C ARG A 99 0.41 -8.70 -20.75
N PHE A 100 -0.77 -8.08 -20.84
CA PHE A 100 -1.43 -7.42 -19.71
C PHE A 100 -1.66 -8.42 -18.56
N ARG A 101 -2.29 -9.56 -18.85
CA ARG A 101 -2.58 -10.60 -17.85
C ARG A 101 -1.30 -11.18 -17.24
N ALA A 102 -0.28 -11.43 -18.06
CA ALA A 102 1.02 -11.88 -17.59
C ALA A 102 1.67 -10.87 -16.64
N GLY A 103 1.61 -9.58 -16.96
CA GLY A 103 2.13 -8.50 -16.11
C GLY A 103 1.38 -8.39 -14.77
N ILE A 104 0.06 -8.49 -14.79
CA ILE A 104 -0.76 -8.51 -13.57
C ILE A 104 -0.40 -9.71 -12.69
N THR A 105 -0.30 -10.92 -13.29
CA THR A 105 0.07 -12.16 -12.56
C THR A 105 1.49 -12.07 -12.03
N LEU A 106 2.42 -11.51 -12.80
CA LEU A 106 3.80 -11.30 -12.39
C LEU A 106 3.89 -10.35 -11.17
N ALA A 107 3.15 -9.24 -11.20
CA ALA A 107 3.09 -8.33 -10.06
C ALA A 107 2.58 -9.02 -8.79
N GLN A 108 1.53 -9.84 -8.90
CA GLN A 108 1.01 -10.64 -7.78
C GLN A 108 2.05 -11.66 -7.28
N THR A 109 2.77 -12.32 -8.17
CA THR A 109 3.83 -13.29 -7.81
C THR A 109 4.98 -12.61 -7.08
N GLN A 110 5.37 -11.39 -7.51
CA GLN A 110 6.39 -10.59 -6.84
C GLN A 110 5.97 -10.15 -5.43
N VAL A 111 4.67 -9.81 -5.22
CA VAL A 111 4.13 -9.54 -3.88
C VAL A 111 4.28 -10.76 -2.97
N LEU A 112 3.97 -11.98 -3.46
CA LEU A 112 4.14 -13.21 -2.69
C LEU A 112 5.59 -13.44 -2.26
N ARG A 113 6.55 -12.98 -3.06
CA ARG A 113 7.98 -13.02 -2.75
C ARG A 113 8.48 -11.82 -1.94
N ARG A 114 7.61 -10.90 -1.57
CA ARG A 114 7.93 -9.62 -0.89
C ARG A 114 8.86 -8.70 -1.70
N GLN A 115 8.91 -8.87 -3.02
CA GLN A 115 9.64 -7.99 -3.95
C GLN A 115 8.72 -6.84 -4.37
N TYR A 116 8.43 -5.94 -3.44
CA TYR A 116 7.39 -4.91 -3.61
C TYR A 116 7.76 -3.84 -4.63
N ILE A 117 9.03 -3.50 -4.79
CA ILE A 117 9.49 -2.49 -5.77
C ILE A 117 9.19 -3.00 -7.18
N GLU A 118 9.60 -4.23 -7.48
CA GLU A 118 9.35 -4.89 -8.76
C GLU A 118 7.86 -5.07 -8.99
N ALA A 119 7.12 -5.49 -7.95
CA ALA A 119 5.68 -5.65 -8.03
C ALA A 119 4.95 -4.36 -8.43
N PHE A 120 5.26 -3.24 -7.78
CA PHE A 120 4.66 -1.95 -8.10
C PHE A 120 5.09 -1.42 -9.46
N THR A 121 6.34 -1.61 -9.84
CA THR A 121 6.86 -1.20 -11.15
C THR A 121 6.14 -1.95 -12.28
N ILE A 122 6.01 -3.28 -12.17
CA ILE A 122 5.34 -4.12 -13.16
C ILE A 122 3.84 -3.83 -13.20
N LEU A 123 3.21 -3.68 -12.02
CA LEU A 123 1.79 -3.34 -11.92
C LEU A 123 1.50 -2.02 -12.64
N ALA A 124 2.26 -0.98 -12.32
CA ALA A 124 2.09 0.33 -12.93
C ALA A 124 2.28 0.29 -14.45
N GLN A 125 3.31 -0.43 -14.94
CA GLN A 125 3.51 -0.64 -16.37
C GLN A 125 2.34 -1.38 -17.02
N SER A 126 1.84 -2.44 -16.38
CA SER A 126 0.73 -3.22 -16.93
C SER A 126 -0.55 -2.41 -17.01
N LEU A 127 -0.82 -1.57 -16.01
CA LEU A 127 -2.00 -0.72 -15.96
C LEU A 127 -2.02 0.36 -17.05
N THR A 128 -0.87 0.73 -17.64
CA THR A 128 -0.87 1.62 -18.82
C THR A 128 -1.56 1.00 -20.05
N TRP A 129 -1.68 -0.31 -20.08
CA TRP A 129 -2.36 -1.04 -21.17
C TRP A 129 -3.87 -1.22 -20.94
N LEU A 130 -4.36 -0.87 -19.74
CA LEU A 130 -5.74 -1.16 -19.30
C LEU A 130 -6.81 -0.65 -20.29
N GLU A 131 -6.65 0.57 -20.81
CA GLU A 131 -7.60 1.16 -21.76
C GLU A 131 -7.58 0.49 -23.14
N GLN A 132 -6.48 -0.16 -23.50
CA GLN A 132 -6.29 -0.86 -24.76
C GLN A 132 -6.75 -2.32 -24.69
N VAL A 133 -7.05 -2.85 -23.49
CA VAL A 133 -7.59 -4.20 -23.30
C VAL A 133 -9.08 -4.19 -23.62
N ASN A 134 -9.50 -4.90 -24.66
CA ASN A 134 -10.90 -4.92 -25.12
C ASN A 134 -11.77 -5.86 -24.27
N THR A 135 -11.20 -6.96 -23.79
CA THR A 135 -11.93 -7.99 -23.03
C THR A 135 -12.25 -7.47 -21.62
N THR A 136 -13.52 -7.18 -21.35
CA THR A 136 -13.99 -6.64 -20.07
C THR A 136 -13.59 -7.48 -18.86
N SER A 137 -13.64 -8.83 -18.96
CA SER A 137 -13.25 -9.72 -17.87
C SER A 137 -11.76 -9.57 -17.49
N TYR A 138 -10.88 -9.33 -18.44
CA TYR A 138 -9.45 -9.13 -18.20
C TYR A 138 -9.18 -7.76 -17.56
N ARG A 139 -9.92 -6.73 -18.00
CA ARG A 139 -9.86 -5.40 -17.33
C ARG A 139 -10.30 -5.49 -15.87
N VAL A 140 -11.41 -6.18 -15.60
CA VAL A 140 -11.91 -6.41 -14.24
C VAL A 140 -10.89 -7.17 -13.40
N GLU A 141 -10.29 -8.22 -13.95
CA GLU A 141 -9.24 -9.00 -13.27
C GLU A 141 -8.03 -8.12 -12.90
N GLY A 142 -7.57 -7.30 -13.83
CA GLY A 142 -6.46 -6.38 -13.61
C GLY A 142 -6.75 -5.33 -12.53
N LEU A 143 -7.94 -4.72 -12.55
CA LEU A 143 -8.37 -3.74 -11.57
C LEU A 143 -8.52 -4.35 -10.16
N LEU A 144 -9.09 -5.56 -10.05
CA LEU A 144 -9.18 -6.29 -8.78
C LEU A 144 -7.80 -6.64 -8.23
N ALA A 145 -6.88 -7.08 -9.09
CA ALA A 145 -5.52 -7.38 -8.69
C ALA A 145 -4.79 -6.12 -8.22
N ALA A 146 -4.93 -5.00 -8.93
CA ALA A 146 -4.36 -3.71 -8.51
C ALA A 146 -4.91 -3.28 -7.16
N ALA A 147 -6.23 -3.29 -6.98
CA ALA A 147 -6.87 -2.95 -5.71
C ALA A 147 -6.35 -3.82 -4.56
N ASN A 148 -6.19 -5.14 -4.79
CA ASN A 148 -5.67 -6.05 -3.78
C ASN A 148 -4.20 -5.76 -3.43
N ILE A 149 -3.33 -5.53 -4.42
CA ILE A 149 -1.91 -5.23 -4.22
C ILE A 149 -1.75 -3.94 -3.41
N TYR A 150 -2.50 -2.88 -3.74
CA TYR A 150 -2.47 -1.62 -3.00
C TYR A 150 -3.03 -1.78 -1.58
N SER A 151 -4.10 -2.56 -1.40
CA SER A 151 -4.66 -2.89 -0.08
C SER A 151 -3.64 -3.60 0.82
N GLU A 152 -2.96 -4.63 0.30
CA GLU A 152 -1.91 -5.37 1.03
C GLU A 152 -0.69 -4.49 1.39
N ALA A 153 -0.46 -3.44 0.63
CA ALA A 153 0.58 -2.46 0.92
C ALA A 153 0.15 -1.36 1.91
N GLY A 154 -1.12 -1.35 2.34
CA GLY A 154 -1.66 -0.30 3.22
C GLY A 154 -2.00 1.01 2.50
N LEU A 155 -2.03 0.99 1.17
CA LEU A 155 -2.35 2.14 0.30
C LEU A 155 -3.86 2.12 -0.02
N TYR A 156 -4.68 2.31 1.02
CA TYR A 156 -6.12 2.09 0.94
C TYR A 156 -6.83 3.04 -0.03
N ASP A 157 -6.40 4.31 -0.10
CA ASP A 157 -7.00 5.29 -1.02
C ASP A 157 -6.76 4.90 -2.48
N GLN A 158 -5.55 4.42 -2.82
CA GLN A 158 -5.24 3.91 -4.15
C GLN A 158 -6.05 2.65 -4.46
N SER A 159 -6.17 1.74 -3.50
CA SER A 159 -7.01 0.56 -3.67
C SER A 159 -8.47 0.93 -3.94
N LEU A 160 -9.03 1.86 -3.16
CA LEU A 160 -10.40 2.34 -3.33
C LEU A 160 -10.61 2.99 -4.71
N SER A 161 -9.67 3.77 -5.21
CA SER A 161 -9.79 4.39 -6.54
C SER A 161 -9.89 3.36 -7.68
N TYR A 162 -9.17 2.23 -7.58
CA TYR A 162 -9.34 1.14 -8.55
C TYR A 162 -10.67 0.40 -8.40
N LEU A 163 -11.19 0.29 -7.19
CA LEU A 163 -12.53 -0.27 -6.94
C LEU A 163 -13.65 0.64 -7.44
N ASP A 164 -13.46 1.96 -7.43
CA ASP A 164 -14.41 2.93 -8.00
C ASP A 164 -14.50 2.81 -9.53
N LEU A 165 -13.40 2.52 -10.21
CA LEU A 165 -13.42 2.23 -11.64
C LEU A 165 -14.25 0.98 -11.97
N LEU A 166 -14.25 -0.03 -11.09
CA LEU A 166 -15.05 -1.24 -11.27
C LEU A 166 -16.55 -1.00 -11.16
N GLU A 167 -17.00 -0.01 -10.40
CA GLU A 167 -18.44 0.31 -10.26
C GLU A 167 -19.07 0.78 -11.58
N GLN A 168 -18.26 1.27 -12.51
CA GLN A 168 -18.68 1.71 -13.83
C GLN A 168 -18.75 0.56 -14.86
N MET A 169 -18.41 -0.68 -14.43
CA MET A 169 -18.31 -1.84 -15.30
C MET A 169 -19.36 -2.90 -14.95
N THR A 170 -19.73 -3.70 -15.95
CA THR A 170 -20.58 -4.88 -15.70
C THR A 170 -19.73 -5.97 -15.06
N LEU A 171 -20.02 -6.29 -13.80
CA LEU A 171 -19.32 -7.29 -13.02
C LEU A 171 -20.09 -8.60 -12.97
N THR A 172 -19.36 -9.72 -12.99
CA THR A 172 -19.92 -11.02 -12.60
C THR A 172 -20.24 -11.02 -11.10
N PRO A 173 -21.19 -11.84 -10.60
CA PRO A 173 -21.46 -11.95 -9.15
C PRO A 173 -20.20 -12.22 -8.32
N ARG A 174 -19.27 -13.03 -8.85
CA ARG A 174 -17.97 -13.29 -8.22
C ARG A 174 -17.11 -12.04 -8.12
N SER A 175 -16.92 -11.32 -9.22
CA SER A 175 -16.09 -10.10 -9.24
C SER A 175 -16.70 -9.02 -8.34
N GLN A 176 -18.03 -8.90 -8.32
CA GLN A 176 -18.74 -8.00 -7.45
C GLN A 176 -18.53 -8.36 -5.96
N CYS A 177 -18.61 -9.65 -5.60
CA CYS A 177 -18.29 -10.12 -4.26
C CYS A 177 -16.88 -9.71 -3.83
N ILE A 178 -15.87 -10.00 -4.67
CA ILE A 178 -14.46 -9.68 -4.37
C ILE A 178 -14.25 -8.16 -4.21
N ALA A 179 -14.80 -7.36 -5.13
CA ALA A 179 -14.69 -5.91 -5.09
C ALA A 179 -15.29 -5.32 -3.79
N GLN A 180 -16.47 -5.79 -3.40
CA GLN A 180 -17.14 -5.30 -2.20
C GLN A 180 -16.41 -5.70 -0.91
N ILE A 181 -15.83 -6.91 -0.84
CA ILE A 181 -15.01 -7.32 0.31
C ILE A 181 -13.77 -6.44 0.41
N LEU A 182 -13.03 -6.24 -0.69
CA LEU A 182 -11.86 -5.38 -0.70
C LEU A 182 -12.20 -3.95 -0.28
N ARG A 183 -13.35 -3.42 -0.74
CA ARG A 183 -13.84 -2.10 -0.35
C ARG A 183 -14.07 -2.01 1.16
N GLN A 184 -14.82 -2.96 1.72
CA GLN A 184 -15.08 -2.99 3.16
C GLN A 184 -13.79 -3.16 3.98
N GLN A 185 -12.88 -4.03 3.54
CA GLN A 185 -11.58 -4.22 4.18
C GLN A 185 -10.77 -2.92 4.19
N ASN A 186 -10.70 -2.21 3.06
CA ASN A 186 -9.98 -0.94 2.97
C ASN A 186 -10.61 0.15 3.83
N GLN A 187 -11.94 0.27 3.82
CA GLN A 187 -12.67 1.20 4.69
C GLN A 187 -12.38 0.92 6.17
N ARG A 188 -12.43 -0.34 6.58
CA ARG A 188 -12.11 -0.75 7.95
C ARG A 188 -10.66 -0.40 8.33
N LEU A 189 -9.71 -0.74 7.45
CA LEU A 189 -8.27 -0.52 7.72
C LEU A 189 -7.87 0.97 7.66
N SER A 190 -8.64 1.80 6.97
CA SER A 190 -8.50 3.26 7.00
C SER A 190 -9.19 3.92 8.20
N GLY A 191 -9.83 3.14 9.08
CA GLY A 191 -10.49 3.63 10.30
C GLY A 191 -11.93 4.09 10.12
N MET A 192 -12.54 3.81 8.98
CA MET A 192 -13.96 4.10 8.76
C MET A 192 -14.85 3.08 9.48
N GLN A 193 -16.01 3.53 9.91
CA GLN A 193 -17.04 2.63 10.48
C GLN A 193 -17.69 1.80 9.37
N LEU A 194 -17.80 0.49 9.61
CA LEU A 194 -18.51 -0.39 8.71
C LEU A 194 -20.01 -0.38 9.02
N ASN A 195 -20.83 -0.27 7.98
CA ASN A 195 -22.27 -0.44 8.11
C ASN A 195 -22.60 -1.93 8.16
N ALA A 196 -23.21 -2.39 9.27
CA ALA A 196 -23.54 -3.79 9.50
C ALA A 196 -24.49 -4.37 8.43
N GLN A 197 -25.46 -3.57 7.93
CA GLN A 197 -26.36 -4.02 6.87
C GLN A 197 -25.62 -4.22 5.55
N VAL A 198 -24.69 -3.32 5.21
CA VAL A 198 -23.86 -3.45 4.01
C VAL A 198 -22.95 -4.69 4.12
N ALA A 199 -22.35 -4.94 5.27
CA ALA A 199 -21.56 -6.14 5.51
C ALA A 199 -22.38 -7.43 5.32
N GLN A 200 -23.62 -7.45 5.84
CA GLN A 200 -24.53 -8.58 5.68
C GLN A 200 -24.93 -8.80 4.21
N ASN A 201 -25.18 -7.73 3.47
CA ASN A 201 -25.53 -7.82 2.05
C ASN A 201 -24.37 -8.40 1.23
N VAL A 202 -23.13 -8.00 1.53
CA VAL A 202 -21.92 -8.54 0.87
C VAL A 202 -21.74 -10.02 1.20
N LEU A 203 -21.97 -10.44 2.43
CA LEU A 203 -21.95 -11.85 2.79
C LEU A 203 -22.96 -12.66 1.94
N SER A 204 -24.20 -12.20 1.86
CA SER A 204 -25.25 -12.84 1.04
C SER A 204 -24.88 -12.89 -0.44
N LEU A 205 -24.28 -11.83 -0.98
CA LEU A 205 -23.78 -11.78 -2.35
C LEU A 205 -22.69 -12.85 -2.58
N CYS A 206 -21.72 -12.97 -1.68
CA CYS A 206 -20.63 -13.92 -1.82
C CYS A 206 -21.09 -15.37 -1.68
N GLN A 207 -22.08 -15.64 -0.83
CA GLN A 207 -22.70 -16.95 -0.69
C GLN A 207 -23.48 -17.33 -1.96
N SER A 208 -24.30 -16.42 -2.50
CA SER A 208 -25.06 -16.66 -3.74
C SER A 208 -24.14 -16.83 -4.97
N ALA A 209 -22.97 -16.20 -4.97
CA ALA A 209 -21.94 -16.36 -5.99
C ALA A 209 -21.14 -17.67 -5.84
N ASN A 210 -21.45 -18.51 -4.87
CA ASN A 210 -20.75 -19.76 -4.54
C ASN A 210 -19.21 -19.58 -4.37
N GLN A 211 -18.83 -18.58 -3.57
CA GLN A 211 -17.44 -18.24 -3.30
C GLN A 211 -17.10 -18.43 -1.81
N PRO A 212 -16.87 -19.66 -1.32
CA PRO A 212 -16.73 -19.95 0.11
C PRO A 212 -15.58 -19.17 0.79
N LEU A 213 -14.43 -19.01 0.14
CA LEU A 213 -13.32 -18.22 0.67
C LEU A 213 -13.73 -16.76 0.89
N PHE A 214 -14.34 -16.14 -0.10
CA PHE A 214 -14.75 -14.73 -0.01
C PHE A 214 -15.97 -14.55 0.90
N ALA A 215 -16.88 -15.51 0.95
CA ALA A 215 -17.96 -15.51 1.95
C ALA A 215 -17.39 -15.58 3.39
N GLY A 216 -16.31 -16.34 3.60
CA GLY A 216 -15.57 -16.32 4.84
C GLY A 216 -15.03 -14.93 5.20
N PHE A 217 -14.37 -14.24 4.28
CA PHE A 217 -13.93 -12.86 4.54
C PHE A 217 -15.09 -11.89 4.77
N ALA A 218 -16.21 -12.04 4.05
CA ALA A 218 -17.40 -11.23 4.27
C ALA A 218 -18.01 -11.46 5.65
N SER A 219 -18.03 -12.70 6.14
CA SER A 219 -18.52 -13.02 7.50
C SER A 219 -17.66 -12.34 8.58
N LEU A 220 -16.34 -12.20 8.37
CA LEU A 220 -15.47 -11.44 9.28
C LEU A 220 -15.83 -9.95 9.31
N GLN A 221 -16.21 -9.34 8.18
CA GLN A 221 -16.65 -7.95 8.16
C GLN A 221 -17.97 -7.77 8.93
N VAL A 222 -18.88 -8.76 8.88
CA VAL A 222 -20.10 -8.77 9.70
C VAL A 222 -19.76 -8.85 11.18
N LEU A 223 -18.88 -9.76 11.59
CA LEU A 223 -18.42 -9.88 12.99
C LEU A 223 -17.78 -8.56 13.46
N TYR A 224 -16.88 -8.02 12.66
CA TYR A 224 -16.21 -6.77 13.00
C TYR A 224 -17.20 -5.61 13.18
N SER A 225 -18.16 -5.45 12.26
CA SER A 225 -19.18 -4.40 12.36
C SER A 225 -20.07 -4.56 13.59
N THR A 226 -20.35 -5.80 13.99
CA THR A 226 -21.16 -6.11 15.19
C THR A 226 -20.39 -5.79 16.47
N LEU A 227 -19.10 -6.13 16.54
CA LEU A 227 -18.23 -5.73 17.66
C LEU A 227 -18.07 -4.21 17.74
N GLN A 228 -17.89 -3.54 16.60
CA GLN A 228 -17.81 -2.08 16.55
C GLN A 228 -19.09 -1.40 17.06
N ALA A 229 -20.24 -2.03 16.85
CA ALA A 229 -21.54 -1.61 17.41
C ALA A 229 -21.69 -1.92 18.90
N LYS A 230 -20.66 -2.49 19.57
CA LYS A 230 -20.67 -2.89 20.98
C LYS A 230 -21.76 -3.93 21.33
N ASP A 231 -21.98 -4.89 20.44
CA ASP A 231 -22.87 -6.03 20.68
C ASP A 231 -22.09 -7.36 20.64
N PRO A 232 -21.29 -7.65 21.68
CA PRO A 232 -20.44 -8.83 21.68
C PRO A 232 -21.23 -10.14 21.80
N HIS A 233 -22.42 -10.12 22.42
CA HIS A 233 -23.27 -11.29 22.49
C HIS A 233 -23.77 -11.74 21.12
N LYS A 234 -24.21 -10.78 20.31
CA LYS A 234 -24.59 -11.03 18.93
C LYS A 234 -23.39 -11.48 18.09
N ALA A 235 -22.21 -10.89 18.30
CA ALA A 235 -20.99 -11.29 17.61
C ALA A 235 -20.62 -12.75 17.90
N LEU A 236 -20.77 -13.23 19.13
CA LEU A 236 -20.55 -14.64 19.48
C LEU A 236 -21.54 -15.58 18.77
N SER A 237 -22.82 -15.27 18.79
CA SER A 237 -23.83 -16.05 18.07
C SER A 237 -23.54 -16.13 16.58
N GLN A 238 -23.11 -15.02 15.97
CA GLN A 238 -22.67 -14.96 14.58
C GLN A 238 -21.41 -15.79 14.34
N ALA A 239 -20.40 -15.69 15.23
CA ALA A 239 -19.17 -16.46 15.12
C ALA A 239 -19.44 -17.97 15.10
N ASP A 240 -20.33 -18.46 15.97
CA ASP A 240 -20.70 -19.86 15.97
C ASP A 240 -21.43 -20.29 14.69
N SER A 241 -22.27 -19.42 14.13
CA SER A 241 -22.96 -19.67 12.86
C SER A 241 -22.02 -19.66 11.65
N PHE A 242 -20.94 -18.87 11.70
CA PHE A 242 -19.96 -18.75 10.59
C PHE A 242 -18.84 -19.79 10.63
N ARG A 243 -18.71 -20.54 11.74
CA ARG A 243 -17.65 -21.53 11.91
C ARG A 243 -17.51 -22.49 10.74
N ALA A 244 -18.61 -23.12 10.32
CA ALA A 244 -18.62 -24.07 9.21
C ALA A 244 -18.15 -23.42 7.89
N LEU A 245 -18.52 -22.17 7.64
CA LEU A 245 -18.10 -21.41 6.47
C LEU A 245 -16.58 -21.11 6.48
N ILE A 246 -16.04 -20.78 7.66
CA ILE A 246 -14.62 -20.51 7.84
C ILE A 246 -13.80 -21.80 7.65
N GLU A 247 -14.26 -22.91 8.21
CA GLU A 247 -13.61 -24.23 8.07
C GLU A 247 -13.63 -24.71 6.59
N GLN A 248 -14.76 -24.53 5.90
CA GLN A 248 -14.89 -24.87 4.47
C GLN A 248 -13.92 -24.09 3.58
N ALA A 249 -13.62 -22.83 3.92
CA ALA A 249 -12.70 -21.99 3.17
C ALA A 249 -11.25 -22.51 3.21
N ALA A 250 -10.88 -23.27 4.25
CA ALA A 250 -9.57 -23.90 4.46
C ALA A 250 -8.37 -22.94 4.24
N TYR A 251 -8.50 -21.68 4.67
CA TYR A 251 -7.51 -20.64 4.46
C TYR A 251 -6.94 -20.14 5.80
N PRO A 252 -5.66 -20.40 6.12
CA PRO A 252 -5.09 -20.15 7.46
C PRO A 252 -5.24 -18.70 7.94
N ARG A 253 -5.05 -17.70 7.05
CA ARG A 253 -5.17 -16.28 7.40
C ARG A 253 -6.60 -15.92 7.83
N LEU A 254 -7.61 -16.53 7.21
CA LEU A 254 -9.01 -16.35 7.58
C LEU A 254 -9.27 -16.85 8.98
N ASN A 255 -8.73 -18.03 9.35
CA ASN A 255 -8.85 -18.62 10.68
C ASN A 255 -8.26 -17.69 11.75
N VAL A 256 -7.07 -17.12 11.50
CA VAL A 256 -6.41 -16.21 12.44
C VAL A 256 -7.29 -15.00 12.74
N GLU A 257 -7.86 -14.37 11.72
CA GLU A 257 -8.72 -13.19 11.89
C GLU A 257 -10.05 -13.57 12.58
N PHE A 258 -10.61 -14.72 12.24
CA PHE A 258 -11.81 -15.25 12.88
C PHE A 258 -11.61 -15.48 14.39
N TYR A 259 -10.54 -16.18 14.77
CA TYR A 259 -10.25 -16.44 16.18
C TYR A 259 -9.93 -15.15 16.95
N GLN A 260 -9.29 -14.18 16.32
CA GLN A 260 -9.04 -12.88 16.94
C GLN A 260 -10.37 -12.15 17.25
N LEU A 261 -11.31 -12.10 16.31
CA LEU A 261 -12.61 -11.44 16.51
C LEU A 261 -13.47 -12.20 17.53
N LYS A 262 -13.46 -13.54 17.48
CA LYS A 262 -14.18 -14.38 18.44
C LYS A 262 -13.64 -14.20 19.86
N ALA A 263 -12.33 -14.23 20.03
CA ALA A 263 -11.71 -14.00 21.34
C ALA A 263 -12.04 -12.61 21.89
N THR A 264 -12.08 -11.58 21.03
CA THR A 264 -12.51 -10.24 21.43
C THR A 264 -13.94 -10.27 22.00
N ALA A 265 -14.87 -10.93 21.30
CA ALA A 265 -16.26 -11.04 21.75
C ALA A 265 -16.38 -11.84 23.07
N GLU A 266 -15.61 -12.92 23.22
CA GLU A 266 -15.57 -13.74 24.43
C GLU A 266 -15.05 -12.96 25.64
N ILE A 267 -14.01 -12.14 25.45
CA ILE A 267 -13.48 -11.25 26.50
C ILE A 267 -14.51 -10.20 26.90
N GLU A 268 -15.13 -9.54 25.93
CA GLU A 268 -16.13 -8.49 26.18
C GLU A 268 -17.41 -9.02 26.84
N THR A 269 -17.72 -10.32 26.68
CA THR A 269 -18.84 -10.99 27.34
C THR A 269 -18.47 -11.66 28.67
N GLY A 270 -17.19 -11.56 29.10
CA GLY A 270 -16.71 -12.16 30.33
C GLY A 270 -16.43 -13.68 30.27
N GLN A 271 -16.44 -14.27 29.06
CA GLN A 271 -16.17 -15.71 28.85
C GLN A 271 -14.66 -15.97 28.77
N LEU A 272 -13.93 -15.67 29.85
CA LEU A 272 -12.47 -15.62 29.85
C LEU A 272 -11.79 -16.97 29.56
N ASP A 273 -12.39 -18.10 30.01
CA ASP A 273 -11.82 -19.43 29.73
C ASP A 273 -12.01 -19.84 28.25
N ALA A 274 -13.15 -19.50 27.66
CA ALA A 274 -13.37 -19.69 26.23
C ALA A 274 -12.39 -18.83 25.40
N ALA A 275 -12.18 -17.58 25.82
CA ALA A 275 -11.23 -16.68 25.17
C ALA A 275 -9.79 -17.23 25.19
N LYS A 276 -9.35 -17.85 26.30
CA LYS A 276 -8.04 -18.51 26.36
C LYS A 276 -7.91 -19.64 25.34
N GLN A 277 -8.94 -20.48 25.24
CA GLN A 277 -8.94 -21.57 24.25
C GLN A 277 -8.91 -21.04 22.83
N THR A 278 -9.72 -20.02 22.55
CA THR A 278 -9.77 -19.38 21.23
C THR A 278 -8.44 -18.70 20.87
N LEU A 279 -7.78 -18.04 21.83
CA LEU A 279 -6.46 -17.45 21.63
C LEU A 279 -5.37 -18.52 21.45
N GLY A 280 -5.49 -19.68 22.08
CA GLY A 280 -4.63 -20.84 21.82
C GLY A 280 -4.75 -21.35 20.37
N LEU A 281 -5.97 -21.49 19.86
CA LEU A 281 -6.23 -21.83 18.46
C LEU A 281 -5.69 -20.77 17.50
N LEU A 282 -5.84 -19.48 17.83
CA LEU A 282 -5.26 -18.39 17.08
C LEU A 282 -3.74 -18.55 16.98
N GLN A 283 -3.06 -18.77 18.12
CA GLN A 283 -1.61 -18.93 18.19
C GLN A 283 -1.12 -20.13 17.37
N GLU A 284 -1.83 -21.23 17.37
CA GLU A 284 -1.52 -22.39 16.54
C GLU A 284 -1.61 -22.09 15.05
N ASN A 285 -2.65 -21.35 14.62
CA ASN A 285 -2.85 -20.96 13.24
C ASN A 285 -1.87 -19.85 12.78
N THR A 286 -1.31 -19.05 13.70
CA THR A 286 -0.35 -18.00 13.34
C THR A 286 1.02 -18.53 12.93
N LYS A 287 1.37 -19.78 13.19
CA LYS A 287 2.63 -20.39 12.74
C LYS A 287 2.87 -20.20 11.24
N ASN A 288 1.81 -20.15 10.45
CA ASN A 288 1.85 -19.96 9.00
C ASN A 288 1.65 -18.51 8.54
N ALA A 289 1.30 -17.58 9.44
CA ALA A 289 1.04 -16.16 9.14
C ALA A 289 1.38 -15.24 10.33
N PRO A 290 2.60 -15.29 10.87
CA PRO A 290 2.94 -14.62 12.13
C PRO A 290 2.92 -13.08 12.05
N GLN A 291 2.99 -12.50 10.87
CA GLN A 291 3.13 -11.05 10.64
C GLN A 291 1.83 -10.40 10.12
N SER A 292 0.67 -10.93 10.52
CA SER A 292 -0.62 -10.34 10.17
C SER A 292 -1.16 -9.44 11.28
N ASN A 293 -1.91 -8.37 10.92
CA ASN A 293 -2.58 -7.52 11.90
C ASN A 293 -3.42 -8.31 12.92
N PRO A 294 -4.24 -9.32 12.52
CA PRO A 294 -5.01 -10.11 13.49
C PRO A 294 -4.13 -10.93 14.43
N ALA A 295 -2.99 -11.46 13.95
CA ALA A 295 -2.06 -12.20 14.80
C ALA A 295 -1.47 -11.31 15.90
N VAL A 296 -1.02 -10.12 15.53
CA VAL A 296 -0.48 -9.13 16.47
C VAL A 296 -1.55 -8.66 17.47
N ALA A 297 -2.77 -8.39 17.00
CA ALA A 297 -3.89 -8.05 17.87
C ALA A 297 -4.25 -9.18 18.83
N GLY A 298 -4.18 -10.43 18.39
CA GLY A 298 -4.40 -11.61 19.25
C GLY A 298 -3.37 -11.74 20.37
N LEU A 299 -2.10 -11.46 20.07
CA LEU A 299 -1.05 -11.44 21.12
C LEU A 299 -1.33 -10.36 22.18
N LYS A 300 -1.77 -9.17 21.75
CA LYS A 300 -2.16 -8.11 22.68
C LYS A 300 -3.32 -8.54 23.56
N LEU A 301 -4.38 -9.07 22.97
CA LEU A 301 -5.55 -9.57 23.70
C LEU A 301 -5.15 -10.64 24.72
N ALA A 302 -4.25 -11.55 24.35
CA ALA A 302 -3.76 -12.59 25.25
C ALA A 302 -2.97 -11.98 26.42
N ALA A 303 -2.05 -11.06 26.17
CA ALA A 303 -1.28 -10.39 27.21
C ALA A 303 -2.20 -9.67 28.22
N ASP A 304 -3.17 -8.89 27.71
CA ASP A 304 -4.13 -8.16 28.53
C ASP A 304 -5.02 -9.12 29.35
N LEU A 305 -5.45 -10.24 28.77
CA LEU A 305 -6.27 -11.25 29.43
C LEU A 305 -5.53 -11.90 30.60
N TYR A 306 -4.28 -12.36 30.39
CA TYR A 306 -3.48 -13.00 31.46
C TYR A 306 -3.11 -11.98 32.55
N ALA A 307 -2.79 -10.74 32.21
CA ALA A 307 -2.54 -9.68 33.16
C ALA A 307 -3.77 -9.37 34.03
N GLY A 308 -4.96 -9.30 33.44
CA GLY A 308 -6.22 -9.10 34.15
C GLY A 308 -6.60 -10.23 35.10
N GLN A 309 -6.06 -11.43 34.89
CA GLN A 309 -6.24 -12.59 35.79
C GLN A 309 -5.12 -12.74 36.81
N GLY A 310 -4.13 -11.85 36.86
CA GLY A 310 -3.01 -11.89 37.81
C GLY A 310 -1.85 -12.81 37.41
N ASP A 311 -1.91 -13.46 36.25
CA ASP A 311 -0.78 -14.22 35.70
C ASP A 311 0.20 -13.32 34.98
N TYR A 312 0.89 -12.49 35.75
CA TYR A 312 1.82 -11.49 35.22
C TYR A 312 3.05 -12.11 34.52
N LYS A 313 3.41 -13.34 34.86
CA LYS A 313 4.54 -14.03 34.21
C LYS A 313 4.19 -14.34 32.74
N THR A 314 3.09 -15.05 32.53
CA THR A 314 2.62 -15.37 31.17
C THR A 314 2.27 -14.12 30.39
N ALA A 315 1.63 -13.13 31.03
CA ALA A 315 1.34 -11.84 30.42
C ALA A 315 2.61 -11.14 29.91
N PHE A 316 3.68 -11.14 30.69
CA PHE A 316 4.95 -10.52 30.31
C PHE A 316 5.62 -11.25 29.14
N GLU A 317 5.64 -12.60 29.15
CA GLU A 317 6.18 -13.39 28.03
C GLU A 317 5.44 -13.11 26.72
N ILE A 318 4.11 -13.04 26.76
CA ILE A 318 3.28 -12.72 25.59
C ILE A 318 3.45 -11.25 25.18
N GLN A 319 3.59 -10.33 26.14
CA GLN A 319 3.83 -8.92 25.86
C GLN A 319 5.17 -8.69 25.12
N GLN A 320 6.19 -9.47 25.41
CA GLN A 320 7.43 -9.43 24.65
C GLN A 320 7.23 -9.90 23.21
N GLN A 321 6.49 -11.00 23.03
CA GLN A 321 6.14 -11.50 21.69
C GLN A 321 5.32 -10.47 20.90
N TYR A 322 4.34 -9.83 21.54
CA TYR A 322 3.55 -8.76 20.97
C TYR A 322 4.44 -7.60 20.50
N SER A 323 5.32 -7.10 21.36
CA SER A 323 6.19 -5.96 21.05
C SER A 323 7.09 -6.25 19.85
N GLN A 324 7.64 -7.45 19.77
CA GLN A 324 8.47 -7.89 18.64
C GLN A 324 7.66 -8.03 17.36
N ALA A 325 6.48 -8.65 17.44
CA ALA A 325 5.59 -8.84 16.30
C ALA A 325 5.06 -7.49 15.77
N GLU A 326 4.71 -6.57 16.67
CA GLU A 326 4.24 -5.22 16.33
C GLU A 326 5.35 -4.41 15.64
N GLN A 327 6.58 -4.49 16.12
CA GLN A 327 7.72 -3.85 15.48
C GLN A 327 7.92 -4.38 14.07
N THR A 328 7.95 -5.70 13.90
CA THR A 328 8.11 -6.35 12.60
C THR A 328 7.00 -5.95 11.62
N LEU A 329 5.76 -5.84 12.12
CA LEU A 329 4.62 -5.41 11.30
C LEU A 329 4.74 -3.95 10.87
N ARG A 330 5.22 -3.06 11.75
CA ARG A 330 5.49 -1.66 11.43
C ARG A 330 6.58 -1.52 10.38
N ASP A 331 7.66 -2.27 10.53
CA ASP A 331 8.79 -2.28 9.59
C ASP A 331 8.34 -2.77 8.21
N ASP A 332 7.54 -3.84 8.14
CA ASP A 332 6.98 -4.35 6.88
C ASP A 332 6.07 -3.32 6.19
N LYS A 333 5.20 -2.63 6.95
CA LYS A 333 4.36 -1.54 6.42
C LYS A 333 5.18 -0.37 5.88
N SER A 334 6.19 0.05 6.63
CA SER A 334 7.08 1.14 6.23
C SER A 334 7.87 0.76 4.98
N PHE A 335 8.34 -0.48 4.89
CA PHE A 335 9.04 -0.99 3.73
C PHE A 335 8.14 -1.03 2.48
N LYS A 336 6.90 -1.49 2.60
CA LYS A 336 5.92 -1.49 1.49
C LYS A 336 5.64 -0.08 0.97
N LEU A 337 5.44 0.87 1.89
CA LEU A 337 5.21 2.27 1.53
C LEU A 337 6.43 2.87 0.83
N LEU A 338 7.64 2.60 1.34
CA LEU A 338 8.88 3.04 0.70
C LEU A 338 9.02 2.42 -0.70
N ALA A 339 8.76 1.12 -0.84
CA ALA A 339 8.82 0.44 -2.12
C ALA A 339 7.87 1.06 -3.16
N TYR A 340 6.66 1.42 -2.75
CA TYR A 340 5.72 2.15 -3.61
C TYR A 340 6.26 3.50 -4.04
N GLN A 341 6.81 4.29 -3.11
CA GLN A 341 7.37 5.61 -3.43
C GLN A 341 8.56 5.49 -4.40
N LEU A 342 9.44 4.52 -4.17
CA LEU A 342 10.57 4.26 -5.05
C LEU A 342 10.13 3.85 -6.46
N ALA A 343 9.19 2.92 -6.57
CA ALA A 343 8.63 2.50 -7.85
C ALA A 343 7.98 3.68 -8.60
N LYS A 344 7.24 4.54 -7.88
CA LYS A 344 6.62 5.74 -8.43
C LYS A 344 7.66 6.74 -8.97
N VAL A 345 8.73 6.97 -8.21
CA VAL A 345 9.83 7.86 -8.63
C VAL A 345 10.55 7.29 -9.85
N GLU A 346 10.81 5.99 -9.87
CA GLU A 346 11.45 5.32 -11.02
C GLU A 346 10.58 5.43 -12.28
N MET A 347 9.28 5.26 -12.16
CA MET A 347 8.33 5.39 -13.26
C MET A 347 8.30 6.82 -13.81
N LEU A 348 8.19 7.82 -12.93
CA LEU A 348 8.27 9.23 -13.32
C LEU A 348 9.58 9.57 -14.04
N LYS A 349 10.70 9.01 -13.58
CA LYS A 349 12.00 9.18 -14.23
C LYS A 349 12.02 8.55 -15.63
N LYS A 350 11.44 7.37 -15.80
CA LYS A 350 11.32 6.71 -17.11
C LYS A 350 10.44 7.50 -18.07
N ASP A 351 9.31 8.02 -17.59
CA ASP A 351 8.40 8.84 -18.40
C ASP A 351 9.08 10.14 -18.87
N GLN A 352 9.84 10.79 -17.98
CA GLN A 352 10.65 11.95 -18.34
C GLN A 352 11.72 11.61 -19.39
N GLN A 353 12.39 10.47 -19.25
CA GLN A 353 13.37 10.02 -20.23
C GLN A 353 12.73 9.69 -21.58
N LEU A 354 11.57 9.03 -21.58
CA LEU A 354 10.83 8.72 -22.80
C LEU A 354 10.33 9.98 -23.52
N SER A 355 9.81 10.96 -22.78
CA SER A 355 9.37 12.23 -23.38
C SER A 355 10.53 13.01 -24.00
N LEU A 356 11.69 13.04 -23.33
CA LEU A 356 12.91 13.63 -23.88
C LEU A 356 13.40 12.89 -25.12
N MET A 357 13.35 11.56 -25.12
CA MET A 357 13.76 10.74 -26.26
C MET A 357 12.79 10.88 -27.45
N GLN A 358 11.49 10.96 -27.21
CA GLN A 358 10.48 11.23 -28.24
C GLN A 358 10.65 12.63 -28.84
N GLU A 359 10.94 13.62 -28.01
CA GLU A 359 11.23 14.98 -28.47
C GLU A 359 12.52 15.03 -29.32
N GLN A 360 13.55 14.26 -28.93
CA GLN A 360 14.77 14.11 -29.71
C GLN A 360 14.53 13.41 -31.07
N ILE A 361 13.73 12.34 -31.09
CA ILE A 361 13.38 11.65 -32.34
C ILE A 361 12.59 12.60 -33.25
N ARG A 362 11.59 13.29 -32.71
CA ARG A 362 10.77 14.26 -33.47
C ARG A 362 11.58 15.42 -34.03
N THR A 363 12.54 15.94 -33.24
CA THR A 363 13.45 16.98 -33.69
C THR A 363 14.41 16.45 -34.76
N SER A 364 14.87 15.21 -34.65
CA SER A 364 15.70 14.56 -35.67
C SER A 364 14.97 14.32 -36.98
N GLU A 365 13.72 13.84 -36.93
CA GLU A 365 12.87 13.66 -38.15
C GLU A 365 12.54 14.98 -38.85
N LEU A 366 12.21 16.01 -38.07
CA LEU A 366 11.99 17.36 -38.60
C LEU A 366 13.23 17.96 -39.27
N GLN A 367 14.41 17.73 -38.71
CA GLN A 367 15.67 18.15 -39.31
C GLN A 367 15.99 17.42 -40.61
N GLN A 368 15.67 16.14 -40.73
CA GLN A 368 15.83 15.38 -41.98
C GLN A 368 14.86 15.84 -43.10
N GLN A 369 13.59 16.12 -42.75
CA GLN A 369 12.60 16.60 -43.71
C GLN A 369 12.95 18.01 -44.24
N LEU A 370 13.42 18.90 -43.37
CA LEU A 370 13.84 20.25 -43.75
C LEU A 370 15.14 20.25 -44.55
N GLY A 371 15.98 19.23 -44.42
CA GLY A 371 17.26 19.11 -45.13
C GLY A 371 17.15 18.71 -46.60
N GLN A 372 16.01 18.21 -47.05
CA GLN A 372 15.80 17.72 -48.42
C GLN A 372 15.23 18.78 -49.39
N GLU A 373 14.55 19.83 -48.89
CA GLU A 373 13.75 20.68 -49.75
C GLU A 373 14.29 22.09 -50.02
N GLN A 374 15.33 22.55 -49.35
CA GLN A 374 15.78 23.95 -49.59
C GLN A 374 17.27 24.09 -49.91
N ALA A 375 17.47 24.82 -51.02
CA ALA A 375 18.78 25.18 -51.52
C ALA A 375 19.69 25.86 -50.48
N TRP A 376 20.97 25.65 -50.63
CA TRP A 376 22.11 26.06 -49.81
C TRP A 376 21.98 27.44 -49.11
N ARG A 377 21.34 28.42 -49.77
CA ARG A 377 21.26 29.81 -49.26
C ARG A 377 20.32 29.99 -48.07
N ASN A 378 19.27 29.18 -47.92
CA ASN A 378 18.32 29.22 -46.79
C ASN A 378 18.83 28.44 -45.58
N ARG A 379 19.75 27.48 -45.80
CA ARG A 379 20.36 26.71 -44.70
C ARG A 379 21.18 27.56 -43.72
N ILE A 380 21.95 28.54 -44.26
CA ILE A 380 22.79 29.38 -43.41
C ILE A 380 21.95 30.33 -42.55
N LEU A 381 20.89 30.92 -43.11
CA LEU A 381 19.98 31.80 -42.37
C LEU A 381 19.15 31.05 -41.34
N LEU A 382 18.66 29.83 -41.68
CA LEU A 382 17.93 28.98 -40.74
C LEU A 382 18.84 28.40 -39.63
N ILE A 383 20.07 28.01 -39.99
CA ILE A 383 21.07 27.58 -39.02
C ILE A 383 21.46 28.74 -38.09
N ALA A 384 21.64 29.95 -38.63
CA ALA A 384 21.98 31.13 -37.84
C ALA A 384 20.83 31.57 -36.91
N THR A 385 19.58 31.55 -37.41
CA THR A 385 18.40 31.88 -36.59
C THR A 385 18.06 30.78 -35.60
N ALA A 386 18.23 29.50 -35.96
CA ALA A 386 18.01 28.38 -35.06
C ALA A 386 19.09 28.36 -33.94
N SER A 387 20.36 28.68 -34.27
CA SER A 387 21.42 28.78 -33.25
C SER A 387 21.19 29.96 -32.29
N LEU A 388 20.72 31.11 -32.80
CA LEU A 388 20.39 32.27 -31.97
C LEU A 388 19.21 31.98 -31.05
N LEU A 389 18.16 31.31 -31.55
CA LEU A 389 17.02 30.88 -30.71
C LEU A 389 17.42 29.84 -29.65
N LEU A 390 18.30 28.90 -30.01
CA LEU A 390 18.82 27.93 -29.06
C LEU A 390 19.72 28.59 -28.00
N VAL A 391 20.53 29.57 -28.37
CA VAL A 391 21.35 30.33 -27.43
C VAL A 391 20.45 31.16 -26.49
N LEU A 392 19.42 31.82 -27.04
CA LEU A 392 18.44 32.57 -26.24
C LEU A 392 17.61 31.65 -25.34
N ALA A 393 17.18 30.48 -25.84
CA ALA A 393 16.45 29.47 -25.05
C ALA A 393 17.35 28.85 -23.99
N ALA A 394 18.63 28.57 -24.30
CA ALA A 394 19.60 28.08 -23.34
C ALA A 394 19.92 29.13 -22.25
N TRP A 395 20.01 30.42 -22.65
CA TRP A 395 20.21 31.53 -21.70
C TRP A 395 18.97 31.74 -20.82
N PHE A 396 17.75 31.71 -21.42
CA PHE A 396 16.49 31.79 -20.70
C PHE A 396 16.28 30.56 -19.77
N TRP A 397 16.60 29.35 -20.25
CA TRP A 397 16.54 28.13 -19.46
C TRP A 397 17.56 28.12 -18.30
N ARG A 398 18.77 28.68 -18.55
CA ARG A 398 19.77 28.89 -17.53
C ARG A 398 19.33 29.92 -16.48
N LEU A 399 18.61 30.97 -16.91
CA LEU A 399 17.97 31.96 -16.03
C LEU A 399 16.86 31.31 -15.18
N LEU A 400 15.97 30.51 -15.79
CA LEU A 400 14.90 29.81 -15.09
C LEU A 400 15.44 28.72 -14.12
N ARG A 401 16.48 27.96 -14.53
CA ARG A 401 17.17 27.03 -13.64
C ARG A 401 17.87 27.75 -12.48
N ARG A 402 18.49 28.87 -12.76
CA ARG A 402 19.15 29.68 -11.74
C ARG A 402 18.14 30.23 -10.75
N HIS A 403 16.99 30.70 -11.22
CA HIS A 403 15.92 31.21 -10.36
C HIS A 403 15.28 30.10 -9.51
N ARG A 404 15.06 28.92 -10.07
CA ARG A 404 14.55 27.74 -9.31
C ARG A 404 15.56 27.24 -8.28
N PHE A 405 16.85 27.21 -8.66
CA PHE A 405 17.92 26.77 -7.75
C PHE A 405 18.05 27.70 -6.55
N TYR A 406 18.04 29.03 -6.77
CA TYR A 406 18.11 29.99 -5.67
C TYR A 406 16.84 30.00 -4.81
N LYS A 407 15.66 29.74 -5.40
CA LYS A 407 14.42 29.62 -4.66
C LYS A 407 14.43 28.37 -3.77
N LEU A 408 14.81 27.22 -4.32
CA LEU A 408 14.94 25.96 -3.57
C LEU A 408 16.01 26.05 -2.48
N ALA A 409 17.15 26.67 -2.76
CA ALA A 409 18.21 26.88 -1.79
C ALA A 409 17.83 27.89 -0.69
N ALA A 410 16.92 28.82 -1.00
CA ALA A 410 16.41 29.78 -0.03
C ALA A 410 15.22 29.22 0.79
N GLU A 411 14.51 28.22 0.28
CA GLU A 411 13.31 27.66 0.89
C GLU A 411 13.60 26.40 1.72
N ASN A 412 14.67 25.64 1.38
CA ASN A 412 14.97 24.37 2.03
C ASN A 412 16.23 24.47 2.90
N ASP A 413 16.29 23.59 3.89
CA ASP A 413 17.51 23.35 4.67
C ASP A 413 18.52 22.55 3.84
N SER A 414 19.77 23.02 3.82
CA SER A 414 20.84 22.46 2.96
C SER A 414 21.24 21.03 3.31
N LEU A 415 21.02 20.61 4.56
CA LEU A 415 21.38 19.29 5.05
C LEU A 415 20.24 18.29 4.86
N THR A 416 19.03 18.70 5.21
CA THR A 416 17.88 17.80 5.32
C THR A 416 16.89 17.92 4.17
N ALA A 417 17.03 18.95 3.34
CA ALA A 417 16.19 19.24 2.17
C ALA A 417 14.68 19.49 2.44
N ILE A 418 14.26 19.49 3.69
CA ILE A 418 12.92 19.96 4.09
C ILE A 418 12.91 21.49 4.18
N SER A 419 11.72 22.08 4.41
CA SER A 419 11.63 23.53 4.54
C SER A 419 12.57 24.06 5.63
N ASN A 420 13.36 25.08 5.30
CA ASN A 420 14.10 25.82 6.30
C ASN A 420 13.12 26.64 7.18
N ARG A 421 13.61 27.18 8.29
CA ARG A 421 12.80 27.94 9.23
C ARG A 421 11.95 29.03 8.56
N PHE A 422 12.57 29.80 7.65
CA PHE A 422 11.88 30.92 6.98
C PHE A 422 10.73 30.44 6.09
N HIS A 423 10.98 29.42 5.28
CA HIS A 423 9.97 28.84 4.39
C HIS A 423 8.87 28.12 5.18
N PHE A 424 9.24 27.40 6.24
CA PHE A 424 8.30 26.76 7.14
C PHE A 424 7.31 27.78 7.75
N GLU A 425 7.84 28.89 8.30
CA GLU A 425 6.99 29.94 8.89
C GLU A 425 6.04 30.57 7.86
N GLN A 426 6.49 30.75 6.61
CA GLN A 426 5.63 31.23 5.52
C GLN A 426 4.51 30.25 5.18
N LEU A 427 4.84 28.97 5.03
CA LEU A 427 3.88 27.92 4.73
C LEU A 427 2.89 27.75 5.87
N PHE A 428 3.37 27.74 7.10
CA PHE A 428 2.54 27.66 8.30
C PHE A 428 1.56 28.84 8.39
N SER A 429 2.05 30.07 8.17
CA SER A 429 1.18 31.26 8.14
C SER A 429 0.08 31.15 7.07
N LYS A 430 0.39 30.62 5.89
CA LYS A 430 -0.59 30.38 4.83
C LYS A 430 -1.61 29.31 5.24
N ALA A 431 -1.13 28.21 5.82
CA ALA A 431 -1.99 27.13 6.28
C ALA A 431 -2.95 27.60 7.39
N LEU A 432 -2.47 28.38 8.34
CA LEU A 432 -3.30 28.97 9.39
C LEU A 432 -4.40 29.88 8.84
N LYS A 433 -4.06 30.72 7.86
CA LYS A 433 -5.05 31.59 7.21
C LYS A 433 -6.12 30.78 6.49
N ARG A 434 -5.70 29.74 5.74
CA ARG A 434 -6.61 28.83 5.02
C ARG A 434 -7.53 28.10 5.99
N CYS A 435 -6.97 27.43 6.99
CA CYS A 435 -7.74 26.68 7.96
C CYS A 435 -8.70 27.57 8.77
N LYS A 436 -8.28 28.81 9.11
CA LYS A 436 -9.16 29.79 9.75
C LYS A 436 -10.35 30.18 8.88
N GLN A 437 -10.14 30.39 7.58
CA GLN A 437 -11.20 30.75 6.64
C GLN A 437 -12.19 29.60 6.41
N GLN A 438 -11.70 28.39 6.43
CA GLN A 438 -12.48 27.17 6.19
C GLN A 438 -13.02 26.55 7.49
N ASN A 439 -12.68 27.13 8.64
CA ASN A 439 -12.98 26.59 9.97
C ASN A 439 -12.49 25.14 10.15
N GLU A 440 -11.32 24.85 9.59
CA GLU A 440 -10.70 23.54 9.61
C GLU A 440 -9.73 23.40 10.78
N ALA A 441 -9.59 22.16 11.23
CA ALA A 441 -8.66 21.81 12.28
C ALA A 441 -7.20 21.97 11.78
N ILE A 442 -6.31 22.43 12.66
CA ILE A 442 -4.88 22.46 12.38
C ILE A 442 -4.11 22.20 13.66
N GLY A 443 -3.12 21.30 13.56
CA GLY A 443 -2.21 20.96 14.64
C GLY A 443 -0.77 21.28 14.29
N LEU A 444 0.02 21.46 15.32
CA LEU A 444 1.46 21.65 15.25
C LEU A 444 2.15 20.64 16.16
N ILE A 445 3.15 19.98 15.64
CA ILE A 445 4.08 19.16 16.37
C ILE A 445 5.44 19.85 16.29
N VAL A 446 6.08 20.08 17.41
CA VAL A 446 7.49 20.49 17.50
C VAL A 446 8.24 19.37 18.17
N PHE A 447 9.36 18.97 17.63
CA PHE A 447 10.18 17.94 18.24
C PHE A 447 11.67 18.25 18.13
N ASP A 448 12.42 17.66 19.01
CA ASP A 448 13.85 17.89 19.17
C ASP A 448 14.55 16.56 19.48
N LEU A 449 15.69 16.34 18.88
CA LEU A 449 16.45 15.11 19.07
C LEU A 449 17.11 15.09 20.46
N ASP A 450 16.74 14.07 21.23
CA ASP A 450 17.25 13.91 22.58
C ASP A 450 18.77 13.70 22.58
N HIS A 451 19.47 14.50 23.38
CA HIS A 451 20.91 14.37 23.55
C HIS A 451 21.73 14.52 22.25
N PHE A 452 21.23 15.25 21.25
CA PHE A 452 21.90 15.39 19.95
C PHE A 452 23.34 15.92 20.07
N LYS A 453 23.57 16.84 21.00
CA LYS A 453 24.94 17.29 21.31
C LYS A 453 25.84 16.13 21.72
N GLN A 454 25.34 15.19 22.51
CA GLN A 454 26.11 14.00 22.92
C GLN A 454 26.39 13.08 21.73
N ILE A 455 25.46 12.97 20.78
CA ILE A 455 25.69 12.23 19.52
C ILE A 455 26.86 12.87 18.75
N ASN A 456 26.83 14.19 18.58
CA ASN A 456 27.92 14.92 17.94
C ASN A 456 29.26 14.76 18.68
N ASP A 457 29.23 14.89 20.01
CA ASP A 457 30.44 14.80 20.84
C ASP A 457 31.03 13.38 20.87
N THR A 458 30.19 12.32 20.72
CA THR A 458 30.61 10.92 20.80
C THR A 458 30.99 10.35 19.43
N PHE A 459 30.17 10.64 18.41
CA PHE A 459 30.28 10.00 17.08
C PHE A 459 30.73 10.97 15.98
N GLY A 460 30.92 12.24 16.32
CA GLY A 460 31.32 13.28 15.38
C GLY A 460 30.15 13.95 14.64
N HIS A 461 30.41 15.15 14.12
CA HIS A 461 29.39 15.96 13.42
C HIS A 461 28.83 15.27 12.17
N GLU A 462 29.63 14.47 11.45
CA GLU A 462 29.14 13.73 10.28
C GLU A 462 28.05 12.70 10.68
N ALA A 463 28.24 12.02 11.81
CA ALA A 463 27.22 11.12 12.34
C ALA A 463 25.98 11.87 12.79
N GLY A 464 26.15 13.05 13.38
CA GLY A 464 25.03 13.95 13.71
C GLY A 464 24.25 14.39 12.47
N ASP A 465 24.95 14.81 11.43
CA ASP A 465 24.33 15.21 10.16
C ASP A 465 23.55 14.06 9.50
N LYS A 466 24.13 12.85 9.46
CA LYS A 466 23.45 11.64 9.00
C LYS A 466 22.24 11.28 9.87
N SER A 467 22.34 11.50 11.18
CA SER A 467 21.23 11.29 12.12
C SER A 467 20.06 12.23 11.80
N LEU A 468 20.32 13.51 11.56
CA LEU A 468 19.29 14.48 11.15
C LEU A 468 18.63 14.09 9.83
N GLN A 469 19.42 13.66 8.85
CA GLN A 469 18.88 13.20 7.57
C GLN A 469 18.03 11.92 7.72
N ALA A 470 18.48 10.98 8.52
CA ALA A 470 17.76 9.73 8.77
C ALA A 470 16.43 9.99 9.47
N VAL A 471 16.41 10.89 10.46
CA VAL A 471 15.18 11.32 11.15
C VAL A 471 14.20 11.98 10.20
N VAL A 472 14.67 12.89 9.35
CA VAL A 472 13.82 13.52 8.34
C VAL A 472 13.27 12.48 7.35
N ASN A 473 14.11 11.58 6.90
CA ASN A 473 13.71 10.53 5.96
C ASN A 473 12.62 9.64 6.55
N ILE A 474 12.76 9.19 7.79
CA ILE A 474 11.75 8.32 8.41
C ILE A 474 10.44 9.07 8.67
N CYS A 475 10.50 10.32 9.13
CA CYS A 475 9.31 11.13 9.35
C CYS A 475 8.56 11.41 8.05
N ASN A 476 9.27 11.67 6.96
CA ASN A 476 8.67 11.94 5.65
C ASN A 476 7.79 10.80 5.12
N HIS A 477 7.98 9.56 5.56
CA HIS A 477 7.13 8.44 5.16
C HIS A 477 5.68 8.56 5.67
N PHE A 478 5.48 9.33 6.73
CA PHE A 478 4.16 9.49 7.36
C PHE A 478 3.49 10.81 6.97
N ILE A 479 4.25 11.74 6.36
CA ILE A 479 3.81 13.10 6.03
C ILE A 479 3.03 13.09 4.70
N ARG A 480 1.88 13.77 4.69
CA ARG A 480 1.02 13.92 3.51
C ARG A 480 1.42 15.15 2.70
N SER A 481 0.95 15.22 1.46
CA SER A 481 1.24 16.36 0.57
C SER A 481 0.71 17.72 1.06
N GLY A 482 -0.21 17.72 2.00
CA GLY A 482 -0.76 18.93 2.62
C GLY A 482 -0.09 19.35 3.92
N ASP A 483 0.74 18.48 4.49
CA ASP A 483 1.46 18.73 5.73
C ASP A 483 2.72 19.56 5.43
N ILE A 484 3.17 20.32 6.41
CA ILE A 484 4.32 21.20 6.28
C ILE A 484 5.39 20.76 7.26
N PHE A 485 6.49 20.25 6.73
CA PHE A 485 7.62 19.79 7.54
C PHE A 485 8.83 20.69 7.34
N GLY A 486 9.41 21.15 8.44
CA GLY A 486 10.54 22.05 8.41
C GLY A 486 11.51 21.86 9.57
N ARG A 487 12.76 22.23 9.33
CA ARG A 487 13.81 22.33 10.34
C ARG A 487 13.85 23.76 10.85
N ILE A 488 13.51 23.94 12.12
CA ILE A 488 13.37 25.28 12.72
C ILE A 488 14.57 25.67 13.58
N GLY A 489 15.40 24.71 13.93
CA GLY A 489 16.63 24.88 14.71
C GLY A 489 17.72 23.90 14.31
N GLY A 490 18.78 23.79 15.08
CA GLY A 490 19.90 22.88 14.82
C GLY A 490 19.45 21.40 14.84
N GLU A 491 18.73 21.02 15.86
CA GLU A 491 18.18 19.69 16.13
C GLU A 491 16.67 19.69 16.27
N GLU A 492 16.04 20.87 16.00
CA GLU A 492 14.62 21.11 16.17
C GLU A 492 13.87 21.06 14.85
N PHE A 493 12.78 20.36 14.84
CA PHE A 493 11.90 20.17 13.71
C PHE A 493 10.47 20.55 14.07
N ALA A 494 9.72 20.97 13.07
CA ALA A 494 8.30 21.27 13.23
C ALA A 494 7.49 20.68 12.08
N LEU A 495 6.34 20.11 12.41
CA LEU A 495 5.39 19.53 11.48
C LEU A 495 4.01 20.15 11.71
N VAL A 496 3.49 20.83 10.71
CA VAL A 496 2.12 21.37 10.71
C VAL A 496 1.21 20.41 9.95
N LEU A 497 0.10 20.08 10.57
CA LEU A 497 -0.91 19.17 10.05
C LEU A 497 -2.23 19.92 9.86
N PRO A 498 -2.47 20.48 8.65
CA PRO A 498 -3.77 21.06 8.33
C PRO A 498 -4.86 19.98 8.28
N GLU A 499 -6.10 20.34 8.52
CA GLU A 499 -7.28 19.45 8.48
C GLU A 499 -7.15 18.25 9.42
N CYS A 500 -6.42 18.42 10.53
CA CYS A 500 -6.08 17.33 11.44
C CYS A 500 -6.63 17.58 12.84
N GLN A 501 -7.42 16.63 13.34
CA GLN A 501 -8.00 16.67 14.68
C GLN A 501 -6.94 16.36 15.77
N PRO A 502 -7.13 16.81 17.01
CA PRO A 502 -6.15 16.67 18.09
C PRO A 502 -5.63 15.24 18.28
N ASP A 503 -6.53 14.25 18.32
CA ASP A 503 -6.15 12.84 18.50
C ASP A 503 -5.24 12.34 17.38
N LYS A 504 -5.48 12.78 16.15
CA LYS A 504 -4.65 12.40 14.99
C LYS A 504 -3.31 13.13 15.00
N VAL A 505 -3.26 14.36 15.48
CA VAL A 505 -1.99 15.10 15.65
C VAL A 505 -1.13 14.40 16.70
N LEU A 506 -1.74 14.02 17.82
CA LEU A 506 -1.06 13.25 18.87
C LEU A 506 -0.59 11.88 18.34
N MET A 507 -1.45 11.17 17.64
CA MET A 507 -1.09 9.89 17.02
C MET A 507 0.07 10.02 16.02
N MET A 508 0.08 11.09 15.21
CA MET A 508 1.18 11.34 14.27
C MET A 508 2.49 11.61 15.01
N ALA A 509 2.44 12.36 16.10
CA ALA A 509 3.61 12.59 16.94
C ALA A 509 4.15 11.28 17.54
N GLU A 510 3.26 10.41 18.02
CA GLU A 510 3.66 9.08 18.54
C GLU A 510 4.23 8.19 17.45
N ILE A 511 3.64 8.18 16.25
CA ILE A 511 4.17 7.43 15.10
C ILE A 511 5.59 7.90 14.76
N CYS A 512 5.80 9.22 14.67
CA CYS A 512 7.12 9.78 14.39
C CYS A 512 8.12 9.45 15.52
N ARG A 513 7.70 9.54 16.78
CA ARG A 513 8.52 9.19 17.94
C ARG A 513 8.95 7.73 17.90
N ASP A 514 7.98 6.82 17.72
CA ASP A 514 8.23 5.38 17.64
C ASP A 514 9.14 5.03 16.45
N ALA A 515 8.90 5.66 15.29
CA ALA A 515 9.71 5.44 14.11
C ALA A 515 11.16 5.91 14.32
N ILE A 516 11.36 7.04 14.99
CA ILE A 516 12.70 7.55 15.33
C ILE A 516 13.38 6.61 16.35
N GLU A 517 12.68 6.17 17.37
CA GLU A 517 13.22 5.26 18.38
C GLU A 517 13.65 3.91 17.79
N GLN A 518 12.94 3.44 16.76
CA GLN A 518 13.20 2.16 16.08
C GLN A 518 14.12 2.28 14.87
N LEU A 519 14.65 3.47 14.60
CA LEU A 519 15.54 3.70 13.46
C LEU A 519 16.81 2.85 13.62
N ASP A 520 17.07 2.01 12.62
CA ASP A 520 18.36 1.33 12.53
C ASP A 520 19.46 2.34 12.14
N CYS A 521 20.33 2.61 13.09
CA CYS A 521 21.42 3.54 12.93
C CYS A 521 22.78 2.84 12.72
N SER A 522 22.79 1.53 12.46
CA SER A 522 24.02 0.74 12.28
C SER A 522 24.90 1.26 11.14
N ASP A 523 24.29 1.80 10.08
CA ASP A 523 24.97 2.42 8.95
C ASP A 523 25.59 3.81 9.29
N ILE A 524 25.18 4.43 10.40
CA ILE A 524 25.69 5.73 10.85
C ILE A 524 26.81 5.51 11.85
N ALA A 525 26.53 4.77 12.93
CA ALA A 525 27.52 4.38 13.93
C ALA A 525 27.03 3.15 14.71
N ALA A 526 27.97 2.27 15.08
CA ALA A 526 27.69 1.13 15.95
C ALA A 526 27.17 1.64 17.31
N ASP A 527 26.10 1.02 17.80
CA ASP A 527 25.44 1.33 19.08
C ASP A 527 24.75 2.72 19.14
N LEU A 528 24.66 3.46 18.05
CA LEU A 528 23.93 4.72 18.01
C LEU A 528 22.41 4.44 18.12
N LYS A 529 21.79 5.09 19.09
CA LYS A 529 20.34 5.16 19.23
C LYS A 529 19.89 6.61 19.21
N ILE A 530 18.87 6.89 18.43
CA ILE A 530 18.27 8.22 18.32
C ILE A 530 16.89 8.17 18.95
N THR A 531 16.61 9.11 19.84
CA THR A 531 15.27 9.36 20.35
C THR A 531 14.95 10.83 20.18
N ALA A 532 13.69 11.17 20.22
CA ALA A 532 13.22 12.55 20.14
C ALA A 532 12.08 12.79 21.13
N SER A 533 12.05 13.99 21.67
CA SER A 533 10.96 14.49 22.49
C SER A 533 10.04 15.34 21.62
N PHE A 534 8.74 15.23 21.87
CA PHE A 534 7.71 15.83 21.04
C PHE A 534 6.78 16.70 21.88
N GLY A 535 6.49 17.90 21.40
CA GLY A 535 5.47 18.78 21.94
C GLY A 535 4.38 19.04 20.91
N VAL A 536 3.15 18.88 21.32
CA VAL A 536 1.98 19.00 20.45
C VAL A 536 1.11 20.18 20.89
N SER A 537 0.70 20.99 19.92
CA SER A 537 -0.31 22.04 20.10
C SER A 537 -1.37 21.96 19.01
N HIS A 538 -2.53 22.52 19.30
CA HIS A 538 -3.65 22.51 18.37
C HIS A 538 -4.41 23.84 18.41
N HIS A 539 -5.00 24.24 17.28
CA HIS A 539 -5.72 25.51 17.18
C HIS A 539 -6.87 25.65 18.18
N LEU A 540 -7.43 24.54 18.68
CA LEU A 540 -8.50 24.58 19.69
C LEU A 540 -8.07 25.29 20.97
N ASN A 541 -6.79 25.17 21.32
CA ASN A 541 -6.23 25.82 22.53
C ASN A 541 -5.45 27.11 22.21
N ALA A 542 -4.79 27.17 21.06
CA ALA A 542 -3.94 28.28 20.66
C ALA A 542 -4.65 29.30 19.73
N GLY A 543 -5.86 28.98 19.26
CA GLY A 543 -6.44 29.69 18.14
C GLY A 543 -5.60 29.54 16.86
N TYR A 544 -5.89 30.32 15.82
CA TYR A 544 -5.14 30.31 14.56
C TYR A 544 -4.00 31.35 14.59
N GLN A 545 -3.22 31.36 15.68
CA GLN A 545 -2.08 32.25 15.85
C GLN A 545 -0.79 31.44 15.93
N MET A 546 0.12 31.65 14.96
CA MET A 546 1.37 30.88 14.84
C MET A 546 2.21 30.98 16.12
N ALA A 547 2.35 32.19 16.68
CA ALA A 547 3.15 32.42 17.88
C ALA A 547 2.60 31.65 19.10
N ASP A 548 1.27 31.57 19.24
CA ASP A 548 0.65 30.87 20.36
C ASP A 548 0.76 29.36 20.17
N MET A 549 0.58 28.86 18.96
CA MET A 549 0.78 27.44 18.67
C MET A 549 2.21 26.99 18.91
N LEU A 550 3.20 27.75 18.43
CA LEU A 550 4.61 27.48 18.69
C LEU A 550 4.91 27.51 20.18
N ARG A 551 4.50 28.55 20.89
CA ARG A 551 4.72 28.65 22.33
C ARG A 551 4.12 27.49 23.12
N GLN A 552 2.91 27.02 22.75
CA GLN A 552 2.26 25.89 23.40
C GLN A 552 2.96 24.56 23.08
N ALA A 553 3.37 24.36 21.83
CA ALA A 553 4.14 23.18 21.43
C ALA A 553 5.51 23.13 22.13
N ASP A 554 6.19 24.28 22.23
CA ASP A 554 7.47 24.37 22.95
C ASP A 554 7.32 24.08 24.46
N GLN A 555 6.24 24.54 25.09
CA GLN A 555 5.94 24.20 26.48
C GLN A 555 5.70 22.70 26.67
N ALA A 556 4.97 22.07 25.74
CA ALA A 556 4.74 20.63 25.77
C ALA A 556 6.05 19.87 25.51
N LEU A 557 6.86 20.32 24.56
CA LEU A 557 8.18 19.74 24.26
C LEU A 557 9.12 19.85 25.48
N TYR A 558 9.11 21.00 26.16
CA TYR A 558 9.88 21.17 27.38
C TYR A 558 9.47 20.16 28.46
N LEU A 559 8.17 19.94 28.62
CA LEU A 559 7.63 18.94 29.55
C LEU A 559 8.05 17.53 29.18
N ALA A 560 7.98 17.17 27.89
CA ALA A 560 8.46 15.88 27.37
C ALA A 560 9.93 15.65 27.73
N LYS A 561 10.78 16.65 27.51
CA LYS A 561 12.19 16.61 27.91
C LYS A 561 12.39 16.47 29.41
N TYR A 562 11.59 17.19 30.21
CA TYR A 562 11.69 17.17 31.68
C TYR A 562 11.26 15.83 32.29
N GLN A 563 10.21 15.21 31.76
CA GLN A 563 9.64 13.97 32.27
C GLN A 563 10.42 12.69 31.87
N GLY A 564 11.56 12.82 31.21
CA GLY A 564 12.45 11.70 30.89
C GLY A 564 12.66 11.46 29.39
N ARG A 565 12.27 12.41 28.56
CA ARG A 565 12.49 12.36 27.09
C ARG A 565 11.79 11.20 26.39
N ASN A 566 12.07 11.05 25.09
CA ASN A 566 11.51 10.00 24.23
C ASN A 566 10.01 9.81 24.39
N ARG A 567 9.27 10.90 24.37
CA ARG A 567 7.80 10.91 24.58
C ARG A 567 7.13 12.06 23.86
N VAL A 568 5.84 11.91 23.75
CA VAL A 568 4.96 12.95 23.24
C VAL A 568 4.19 13.58 24.41
N GLU A 569 4.25 14.89 24.53
CA GLU A 569 3.40 15.65 25.42
C GLU A 569 2.51 16.60 24.61
N SER A 570 1.28 16.73 25.02
CA SER A 570 0.33 17.66 24.42
C SER A 570 0.01 18.78 25.40
N TYR A 571 -0.06 20.00 24.88
CA TYR A 571 -0.44 21.15 25.69
C TYR A 571 -1.82 20.97 26.36
N GLU A 572 -2.73 20.22 25.76
CA GLU A 572 -4.05 19.89 26.33
C GLU A 572 -3.97 19.04 27.60
N ARG A 573 -2.94 18.21 27.75
CA ARG A 573 -2.70 17.37 28.92
C ARG A 573 -2.04 18.12 30.07
N MET A 574 -1.57 19.35 29.81
CA MET A 574 -1.01 20.20 30.85
C MET A 574 -2.14 20.77 31.71
N ASN A 575 -2.21 20.34 32.96
CA ASN A 575 -3.19 20.88 33.94
C ASN A 575 -3.08 22.42 34.01
N PRO A 576 -4.17 23.21 33.90
CA PRO A 576 -4.13 24.66 33.92
C PRO A 576 -3.52 25.25 35.20
N ASN A 577 -3.39 24.47 36.29
CA ASN A 577 -2.73 24.86 37.53
C ASN A 577 -1.19 24.68 37.53
N GLN A 578 -0.55 24.16 36.48
CA GLN A 578 0.91 24.07 36.36
C GLN A 578 1.52 25.14 35.43
N SER A 579 0.73 26.02 34.86
CA SER A 579 1.18 27.11 33.97
C SER A 579 1.95 28.26 34.64
N HIS A 580 2.32 28.13 35.91
CA HIS A 580 3.14 29.09 36.63
C HIS A 580 4.57 28.62 36.96
N VAL A 581 5.20 27.84 36.07
CA VAL A 581 6.66 27.76 36.10
C VAL A 581 7.17 28.92 35.24
N SER A 582 7.42 30.04 35.92
CA SER A 582 8.06 31.20 35.33
C SER A 582 9.39 30.80 34.68
N HIS A 583 9.51 31.04 33.40
CA HIS A 583 10.79 30.97 32.69
C HIS A 583 11.78 31.94 33.35
N PRO A 584 12.99 31.48 33.69
CA PRO A 584 14.10 32.45 33.83
C PRO A 584 14.43 32.93 32.41
N ASN A 585 14.38 34.24 32.23
CA ASN A 585 14.86 34.91 31.03
C ASN A 585 16.30 34.46 30.72
N GLN A 586 16.48 33.57 29.78
CA GLN A 586 17.73 33.40 29.08
C GLN A 586 17.48 33.63 27.58
N PRO A 587 18.17 34.58 26.97
CA PRO A 587 18.05 34.80 25.53
C PRO A 587 18.64 33.59 24.80
N LEU A 588 17.89 33.09 23.84
CA LEU A 588 18.36 32.14 22.86
C LEU A 588 19.53 32.74 22.07
N ASN A 589 20.72 32.20 22.26
CA ASN A 589 21.87 32.41 21.37
C ASN A 589 21.83 31.39 20.24
#